data_8b549316f4ff0a2e3d0e056e0b480c8c
#
_entry.id   8b549316f4ff0a2e3d0e056e0b480c8c
#
_cell.length_a   1.000
_cell.length_b   1.000
_cell.length_c   1.000
_cell.angle_alpha   90.00
_cell.angle_beta   90.00
_cell.angle_gamma   90.00
#
_symmetry.space_group_name_H-M   'P 1'
#
loop_
_entity.id
_entity.type
_entity.pdbx_description
1 polymer ?
#
loop_
_entity_poly.entity_id
_entity_poly.type
_entity_poly.pdbx_seq_one_letter_code
_entity_poly.pdbx_strand_id
1 'polypeptide(L)'
;MKYITPISERQRLQVVERTAGFIRRGSKLFGQEFSEIPVVFDLSGGTAGMYRVRDTQRVIRYNPWIFAKYFDDSMAVTVPHEVAHYLVDCLHGLGRVRPHGVQWRGIMNAFGVEPRATGSFDLTGIPVRRQRRFTYRCEC
;
A
#
# COMPACT_ATOMS: atom_id res chain seq x y z
N MET A 1 -23.36 -17.51 -1.10
CA MET A 1 -21.94 -17.15 -1.14
C MET A 1 -21.54 -16.52 0.17
N LYS A 2 -20.53 -17.08 0.81
CA LYS A 2 -20.00 -16.48 2.03
C LYS A 2 -18.97 -15.42 1.69
N TYR A 3 -19.17 -14.22 2.21
CA TYR A 3 -18.16 -13.16 2.12
C TYR A 3 -17.15 -13.30 3.24
N ILE A 4 -15.93 -12.88 2.94
CA ILE A 4 -14.85 -12.83 3.92
C ILE A 4 -15.13 -11.67 4.87
N THR A 5 -14.92 -11.91 6.16
CA THR A 5 -14.96 -10.85 7.16
C THR A 5 -13.70 -10.01 7.04
N PRO A 6 -13.80 -8.67 7.05
CA PRO A 6 -12.60 -7.84 7.02
C PRO A 6 -11.75 -8.03 8.27
N ILE A 7 -10.50 -7.60 8.22
CA ILE A 7 -9.60 -7.71 9.38
C ILE A 7 -10.17 -7.03 10.61
N SER A 8 -9.82 -7.57 11.79
CA SER A 8 -10.22 -7.04 13.09
C SER A 8 -9.53 -5.72 13.42
N GLU A 9 -10.02 -5.04 14.46
CA GLU A 9 -9.35 -3.86 15.01
C GLU A 9 -7.90 -4.15 15.39
N ARG A 10 -7.66 -5.28 16.02
CA ARG A 10 -6.31 -5.71 16.40
C ARG A 10 -5.40 -5.85 15.19
N GLN A 11 -5.91 -6.47 14.13
CA GLN A 11 -5.16 -6.62 12.88
C GLN A 11 -4.91 -5.28 12.21
N ARG A 12 -5.88 -4.36 12.25
CA ARG A 12 -5.69 -2.99 11.75
C ARG A 12 -4.53 -2.30 12.46
N LEU A 13 -4.45 -2.42 13.78
CA LEU A 13 -3.35 -1.87 14.55
C LEU A 13 -2.02 -2.49 14.14
N GLN A 14 -1.98 -3.79 13.88
CA GLN A 14 -0.78 -4.46 13.39
C GLN A 14 -0.35 -3.92 12.02
N VAL A 15 -1.29 -3.67 11.13
CA VAL A 15 -1.01 -3.11 9.80
C VAL A 15 -0.48 -1.68 9.91
N VAL A 16 -1.09 -0.86 10.75
CA VAL A 16 -0.62 0.51 11.00
C VAL A 16 0.81 0.50 11.55
N GLU A 17 1.10 -0.37 12.51
CA GLU A 17 2.44 -0.47 13.09
C GLU A 17 3.46 -0.98 12.07
N ARG A 18 3.09 -1.93 11.23
CA ARG A 18 3.98 -2.42 10.17
C ARG A 18 4.28 -1.31 9.15
N THR A 19 3.26 -0.54 8.79
CA THR A 19 3.42 0.61 7.90
C THR A 19 4.40 1.63 8.48
N ALA A 20 4.20 2.00 9.75
CA ALA A 20 5.09 2.90 10.46
C ALA A 20 6.52 2.34 10.53
N GLY A 21 6.66 1.05 10.75
CA GLY A 21 7.96 0.37 10.79
C GLY A 21 8.73 0.49 9.48
N PHE A 22 8.07 0.31 8.34
CA PHE A 22 8.73 0.49 7.04
C PHE A 22 9.07 1.95 6.78
N ILE A 23 8.24 2.89 7.21
CA ILE A 23 8.57 4.33 7.09
C ILE A 23 9.82 4.65 7.90
N ARG A 24 9.91 4.19 9.14
CA ARG A 24 11.12 4.37 9.98
C ARG A 24 12.34 3.73 9.34
N ARG A 25 12.18 2.55 8.79
CA ARG A 25 13.27 1.85 8.09
C ARG A 25 13.75 2.64 6.87
N GLY A 26 12.83 3.22 6.12
CA GLY A 26 13.16 4.11 5.00
C GLY A 26 13.95 5.32 5.45
N SER A 27 13.57 5.92 6.59
CA SER A 27 14.31 7.05 7.16
C SER A 27 15.77 6.69 7.44
N LYS A 28 16.02 5.53 7.99
CA LYS A 28 17.38 5.05 8.24
C LYS A 28 18.14 4.76 6.96
N LEU A 29 17.49 4.09 6.00
CA LEU A 29 18.13 3.69 4.75
C LEU A 29 18.53 4.88 3.88
N PHE A 30 17.73 5.92 3.87
CA PHE A 30 17.95 7.07 2.99
C PHE A 30 18.48 8.32 3.70
N GLY A 31 18.73 8.23 5.00
CA GLY A 31 19.31 9.34 5.76
C GLY A 31 18.43 10.58 5.79
N GLN A 32 17.11 10.42 5.70
CA GLN A 32 16.14 11.49 5.69
C GLN A 32 14.97 11.10 6.58
N GLU A 33 14.45 12.02 7.37
CA GLU A 33 13.32 11.73 8.21
C GLU A 33 12.01 11.79 7.41
N PHE A 34 11.27 10.68 7.39
CA PHE A 34 9.93 10.60 6.80
C PHE A 34 8.91 10.52 7.92
N SER A 35 7.92 11.41 7.89
CA SER A 35 6.85 11.42 8.88
C SER A 35 5.89 10.26 8.68
N GLU A 36 5.31 9.76 9.76
CA GLU A 36 4.18 8.86 9.66
C GLU A 36 3.00 9.60 9.02
N ILE A 37 2.24 8.90 8.20
CA ILE A 37 1.06 9.44 7.54
C ILE A 37 -0.16 8.61 7.88
N PRO A 38 -1.37 9.17 7.75
CA PRO A 38 -2.59 8.42 8.04
C PRO A 38 -2.71 7.15 7.21
N VAL A 39 -3.22 6.11 7.85
CA VAL A 39 -3.56 4.83 7.23
C VAL A 39 -5.06 4.61 7.41
N VAL A 40 -5.75 4.33 6.32
CA VAL A 40 -7.18 4.05 6.34
C VAL A 40 -7.49 2.73 5.64
N PHE A 41 -8.61 2.11 5.98
CA PHE A 41 -9.00 0.79 5.50
C PHE A 41 -10.31 0.90 4.72
N ASP A 42 -10.30 1.71 3.66
CA ASP A 42 -11.48 2.10 2.92
C ASP A 42 -11.52 1.61 1.47
N LEU A 43 -10.61 0.73 1.09
CA LEU A 43 -10.64 0.11 -0.22
C LEU A 43 -11.48 -1.16 -0.22
N SER A 44 -12.05 -1.46 -1.37
CA SER A 44 -12.81 -2.70 -1.61
C SER A 44 -12.49 -3.22 -3.01
N GLY A 45 -13.01 -4.40 -3.34
CA GLY A 45 -12.78 -4.99 -4.66
C GLY A 45 -11.37 -5.53 -4.83
N GLY A 46 -10.78 -5.32 -5.99
CA GLY A 46 -9.52 -5.93 -6.39
C GLY A 46 -8.25 -5.18 -6.03
N THR A 47 -8.37 -3.99 -5.46
CA THR A 47 -7.21 -3.17 -5.11
C THR A 47 -6.81 -3.41 -3.66
N ALA A 48 -5.60 -3.95 -3.45
CA ALA A 48 -5.11 -4.29 -2.11
C ALA A 48 -4.67 -3.07 -1.31
N GLY A 49 -4.00 -2.12 -1.96
CA GLY A 49 -3.49 -0.91 -1.33
C GLY A 49 -3.36 0.22 -2.32
N MET A 50 -3.26 1.42 -1.79
CA MET A 50 -3.11 2.63 -2.60
C MET A 50 -2.44 3.72 -1.78
N TYR A 51 -1.44 4.36 -2.36
CA TYR A 51 -0.91 5.62 -1.85
C TYR A 51 -1.60 6.77 -2.60
N ARG A 52 -2.20 7.69 -1.86
CA ARG A 52 -2.95 8.80 -2.44
C ARG A 52 -2.49 10.13 -1.89
N VAL A 53 -2.33 11.09 -2.77
CA VAL A 53 -2.11 12.50 -2.42
C VAL A 53 -3.32 13.29 -2.89
N ARG A 54 -3.89 14.09 -1.99
CA ARG A 54 -4.96 15.01 -2.31
C ARG A 54 -4.60 16.36 -1.68
N ASP A 55 -4.39 17.36 -2.51
CA ASP A 55 -3.81 18.65 -2.11
C ASP A 55 -2.45 18.40 -1.46
N THR A 56 -2.30 18.73 -0.18
CA THR A 56 -1.06 18.47 0.57
C THR A 56 -1.15 17.25 1.46
N GLN A 57 -2.29 16.56 1.46
CA GLN A 57 -2.51 15.42 2.34
C GLN A 57 -2.13 14.11 1.67
N ARG A 58 -1.31 13.35 2.37
CA ARG A 58 -0.86 12.03 1.96
C ARG A 58 -1.51 10.97 2.84
N VAL A 59 -1.98 9.90 2.22
CA VAL A 59 -2.63 8.81 2.93
C VAL A 59 -2.28 7.48 2.27
N ILE A 60 -2.13 6.44 3.07
CA ILE A 60 -2.07 5.06 2.58
C ILE A 60 -3.40 4.40 2.88
N ARG A 61 -3.99 3.79 1.86
CA ARG A 61 -5.29 3.12 1.91
C ARG A 61 -5.10 1.63 1.70
N TYR A 62 -5.76 0.82 2.49
CA TYR A 62 -5.71 -0.64 2.37
C TYR A 62 -7.10 -1.23 2.22
N ASN A 63 -7.13 -2.44 1.66
CA ASN A 63 -8.35 -3.22 1.49
C ASN A 63 -8.44 -4.24 2.63
N PRO A 64 -9.35 -4.02 3.61
CA PRO A 64 -9.40 -4.88 4.79
C PRO A 64 -9.88 -6.31 4.48
N TRP A 65 -10.55 -6.53 3.35
CA TRP A 65 -10.97 -7.88 2.93
C TRP A 65 -9.83 -8.66 2.28
N ILE A 66 -9.05 -8.02 1.42
CA ILE A 66 -7.85 -8.65 0.85
C ILE A 66 -6.86 -8.96 1.96
N PHE A 67 -6.68 -8.03 2.90
CA PHE A 67 -5.81 -8.26 4.06
C PHE A 67 -6.31 -9.42 4.94
N ALA A 68 -7.63 -9.59 5.08
CA ALA A 68 -8.17 -10.71 5.84
C ALA A 68 -7.87 -12.06 5.17
N LYS A 69 -8.00 -12.12 3.85
CA LYS A 69 -7.75 -13.33 3.07
C LYS A 69 -6.27 -13.66 2.92
N TYR A 70 -5.43 -12.65 2.80
CA TYR A 70 -3.99 -12.78 2.52
C TYR A 70 -3.16 -11.94 3.48
N PHE A 71 -3.36 -12.15 4.78
CA PHE A 71 -2.77 -11.27 5.79
C PHE A 71 -1.24 -11.25 5.74
N ASP A 72 -0.62 -12.43 5.73
CA ASP A 72 0.85 -12.53 5.74
C ASP A 72 1.46 -11.92 4.48
N ASP A 73 0.91 -12.24 3.31
CA ASP A 73 1.38 -11.68 2.04
C ASP A 73 1.17 -10.16 1.99
N SER A 74 0.03 -9.69 2.48
CA SER A 74 -0.26 -8.26 2.51
C SER A 74 0.71 -7.50 3.41
N MET A 75 1.02 -8.06 4.58
CA MET A 75 1.99 -7.48 5.50
C MET A 75 3.41 -7.50 4.93
N ALA A 76 3.76 -8.55 4.19
CA ALA A 76 5.10 -8.72 3.64
C ALA A 76 5.33 -7.94 2.35
N VAL A 77 4.30 -7.72 1.54
CA VAL A 77 4.44 -7.15 0.19
C VAL A 77 3.63 -5.88 0.01
N THR A 78 2.32 -5.91 0.31
CA THR A 78 1.45 -4.75 0.07
C THR A 78 1.87 -3.55 0.92
N VAL A 79 2.16 -3.76 2.19
CA VAL A 79 2.55 -2.66 3.08
C VAL A 79 3.84 -1.98 2.59
N PRO A 80 4.96 -2.69 2.37
CA PRO A 80 6.15 -2.03 1.85
C PRO A 80 5.95 -1.44 0.45
N HIS A 81 5.09 -2.03 -0.38
CA HIS A 81 4.75 -1.51 -1.70
C HIS A 81 4.19 -0.07 -1.61
N GLU A 82 3.22 0.15 -0.73
CA GLU A 82 2.60 1.46 -0.57
C GLU A 82 3.53 2.44 0.15
N VAL A 83 4.28 1.97 1.14
CA VAL A 83 5.32 2.81 1.78
C VAL A 83 6.35 3.26 0.75
N ALA A 84 6.78 2.37 -0.14
CA ALA A 84 7.74 2.73 -1.19
C ALA A 84 7.20 3.85 -2.10
N HIS A 85 5.91 3.84 -2.44
CA HIS A 85 5.28 4.94 -3.18
C HIS A 85 5.35 6.25 -2.41
N TYR A 86 5.08 6.21 -1.12
CA TYR A 86 5.20 7.40 -0.27
C TYR A 86 6.63 7.95 -0.27
N LEU A 87 7.61 7.09 -0.11
CA LEU A 87 9.02 7.53 -0.10
C LEU A 87 9.47 8.07 -1.45
N VAL A 88 9.02 7.46 -2.55
CA VAL A 88 9.29 7.99 -3.90
C VAL A 88 8.74 9.40 -4.04
N ASP A 89 7.52 9.64 -3.55
CA ASP A 89 6.93 10.97 -3.57
C ASP A 89 7.76 11.97 -2.79
N CYS A 90 8.20 11.61 -1.59
CA CYS A 90 9.02 12.49 -0.76
C CYS A 90 10.39 12.78 -1.40
N LEU A 91 11.00 11.80 -2.05
CA LEU A 91 12.35 11.92 -2.59
C LEU A 91 12.38 12.52 -3.99
N HIS A 92 11.37 12.27 -4.81
CA HIS A 92 11.39 12.62 -6.24
C HIS A 92 10.16 13.37 -6.72
N GLY A 93 9.02 13.24 -6.04
CA GLY A 93 7.72 13.75 -6.47
C GLY A 93 7.02 12.80 -7.43
N LEU A 94 5.71 12.58 -7.21
CA LEU A 94 4.92 11.61 -7.97
C LEU A 94 4.85 11.89 -9.47
N GLY A 95 4.81 13.16 -9.85
CA GLY A 95 4.68 13.53 -11.26
C GLY A 95 5.97 13.43 -12.07
N ARG A 96 7.09 13.14 -11.43
CA ARG A 96 8.41 13.15 -12.06
C ARG A 96 8.97 11.79 -12.39
N VAL A 97 8.38 10.73 -11.87
CA VAL A 97 8.87 9.36 -12.02
C VAL A 97 7.70 8.43 -12.34
N ARG A 98 8.04 7.29 -12.91
CA ARG A 98 7.04 6.24 -13.16
C ARG A 98 6.65 5.58 -11.84
N PRO A 99 5.36 5.27 -11.60
CA PRO A 99 4.91 4.68 -10.33
C PRO A 99 5.67 3.43 -9.90
N HIS A 100 5.94 2.52 -10.81
CA HIS A 100 6.70 1.29 -10.51
C HIS A 100 8.03 1.26 -11.25
N GLY A 101 8.63 2.45 -11.41
CA GLY A 101 9.89 2.61 -12.13
C GLY A 101 11.11 2.33 -11.25
N VAL A 102 12.28 2.76 -11.73
CA VAL A 102 13.57 2.49 -11.11
C VAL A 102 13.62 2.95 -9.65
N GLN A 103 13.07 4.11 -9.35
CA GLN A 103 13.10 4.70 -8.00
C GLN A 103 12.31 3.83 -7.02
N TRP A 104 11.10 3.44 -7.37
CA TRP A 104 10.26 2.57 -6.55
C TRP A 104 10.89 1.18 -6.38
N ARG A 105 11.38 0.60 -7.47
CA ARG A 105 12.03 -0.72 -7.43
C ARG A 105 13.27 -0.70 -6.56
N GLY A 106 14.04 0.38 -6.59
CA GLY A 106 15.20 0.57 -5.74
C GLY A 106 14.86 0.58 -4.25
N ILE A 107 13.78 1.24 -3.89
CA ILE A 107 13.30 1.27 -2.50
C ILE A 107 12.82 -0.12 -2.06
N MET A 108 12.04 -0.81 -2.90
CA MET A 108 11.60 -2.17 -2.61
C MET A 108 12.79 -3.11 -2.40
N ASN A 109 13.80 -3.02 -3.26
CA ASN A 109 15.02 -3.80 -3.10
C ASN A 109 15.76 -3.48 -1.80
N ALA A 110 15.81 -2.20 -1.43
CA ALA A 110 16.43 -1.78 -0.16
C ALA A 110 15.66 -2.32 1.04
N PHE A 111 14.34 -2.49 0.92
CA PHE A 111 13.52 -3.14 1.94
C PHE A 111 13.70 -4.67 1.97
N GLY A 112 14.37 -5.24 0.98
CA GLY A 112 14.49 -6.69 0.85
C GLY A 112 13.21 -7.37 0.33
N VAL A 113 12.36 -6.63 -0.37
CA VAL A 113 11.09 -7.12 -0.89
C VAL A 113 11.16 -7.16 -2.42
N GLU A 114 10.73 -8.28 -3.02
CA GLU A 114 10.69 -8.39 -4.47
C GLU A 114 9.76 -7.31 -5.06
N PRO A 115 10.24 -6.50 -6.01
CA PRO A 115 9.47 -5.39 -6.55
C PRO A 115 8.44 -5.86 -7.59
N ARG A 116 7.29 -6.32 -7.14
CA ARG A 116 6.17 -6.69 -7.99
C ARG A 116 5.22 -5.51 -8.12
N ALA A 117 5.02 -5.06 -9.35
CA ALA A 117 4.13 -3.94 -9.64
C ALA A 117 2.67 -4.27 -9.33
N THR A 118 2.22 -5.47 -9.63
CA THR A 118 0.85 -5.92 -9.38
C THR A 118 0.86 -7.31 -8.77
N GLY A 119 -0.07 -7.53 -7.83
CA GLY A 119 -0.34 -8.86 -7.30
C GLY A 119 -1.54 -9.48 -8.01
N SER A 120 -1.53 -10.79 -8.11
CA SER A 120 -2.66 -11.55 -8.59
C SER A 120 -3.30 -12.24 -7.39
N PHE A 121 -4.47 -11.75 -6.96
CA PHE A 121 -5.21 -12.33 -5.85
C PHE A 121 -6.46 -13.03 -6.36
N ASP A 122 -6.76 -14.19 -5.80
CA ASP A 122 -8.09 -14.77 -5.94
C ASP A 122 -9.07 -13.96 -5.08
N LEU A 123 -10.03 -13.31 -5.73
CA LEU A 123 -10.96 -12.39 -5.07
C LEU A 123 -12.25 -13.09 -4.60
N THR A 124 -12.31 -14.42 -4.65
CA THR A 124 -13.48 -15.17 -4.20
C THR A 124 -13.83 -14.81 -2.75
N GLY A 125 -15.06 -14.40 -2.51
CA GLY A 125 -15.55 -14.00 -1.19
C GLY A 125 -15.27 -12.54 -0.82
N ILE A 126 -14.56 -11.80 -1.67
CA ILE A 126 -14.28 -10.38 -1.41
C ILE A 126 -15.39 -9.54 -2.02
N PRO A 127 -16.00 -8.62 -1.25
CA PRO A 127 -17.03 -7.72 -1.78
C PRO A 127 -16.47 -6.83 -2.88
N VAL A 128 -17.16 -6.82 -4.03
CA VAL A 128 -16.79 -5.98 -5.17
C VAL A 128 -17.90 -4.98 -5.41
N ARG A 129 -17.57 -3.70 -5.35
CA ARG A 129 -18.50 -2.66 -5.76
C ARG A 129 -18.54 -2.58 -7.27
N ARG A 130 -19.74 -2.46 -7.86
CA ARG A 130 -19.86 -1.99 -9.22
C ARG A 130 -19.42 -0.53 -9.23
N GLN A 131 -18.29 -0.26 -9.83
CA GLN A 131 -17.81 1.10 -10.00
C GLN A 131 -17.76 1.46 -11.47
N ARG A 132 -18.07 2.73 -11.77
CA ARG A 132 -17.69 3.30 -13.04
C ARG A 132 -16.18 3.25 -13.15
N ARG A 133 -15.69 2.88 -14.33
CA ARG A 133 -14.27 2.94 -14.59
C ARG A 133 -13.81 4.39 -14.62
N PHE A 134 -12.92 4.71 -13.71
CA PHE A 134 -12.17 5.94 -13.76
C PHE A 134 -10.74 5.61 -14.12
N THR A 135 -10.09 6.52 -14.83
CA THR A 135 -8.68 6.39 -15.12
C THR A 135 -7.91 6.81 -13.88
N TYR A 136 -7.36 5.84 -13.17
CA TYR A 136 -6.49 6.10 -12.03
C TYR A 136 -5.04 5.88 -12.41
N ARG A 137 -4.16 6.59 -11.76
CA ARG A 137 -2.75 6.55 -12.09
C ARG A 137 -1.96 5.49 -11.36
N CYS A 138 -2.39 5.00 -10.26
CA CYS A 138 -1.67 3.98 -9.54
C CYS A 138 -2.64 3.12 -8.78
N GLU A 139 -3.25 2.20 -9.50
CA GLU A 139 -3.95 1.08 -8.90
C GLU A 139 -2.93 -0.02 -8.68
N CYS A 140 -2.61 -0.25 -7.44
CA CYS A 140 -1.64 -1.26 -7.08
C CYS A 140 -2.30 -2.51 -6.55
#